data_20e824ad3dbe45d69b8504efb100ffeb
#
_entry.id   20e824ad3dbe45d69b8504efb100ffeb
#
_cell.length_a   1.000
_cell.length_b   1.000
_cell.length_c   1.000
_cell.angle_alpha   90.00
_cell.angle_beta   90.00
_cell.angle_gamma   90.00
#
_symmetry.space_group_name_H-M   'P 1'
#
loop_
_entity.id
_entity.type
_entity.pdbx_description
1 polymer ?
#
loop_
_entity_poly.entity_id
_entity_poly.type
_entity_poly.pdbx_seq_one_letter_code
_entity_poly.pdbx_strand_id
1 'polypeptide(L)'
;MVNATWDDAPHLTQKAKDELFAALPPFQRDARSKGIPALGAGSVYPVSDEELLIDPFKIPIHWRKAYGMDVGWNNTAVCWIAHDPDTDVIYVIEDYKKGQVEPAVHASAIKAKGNIPGFIDPASAGSNQKDGEKLIELYKAQGLNLRPADNTVEAGIFDIYERMTTGRLKIFRNCQELITEKRLYRRDEKGKIVKQNDHILDALRYVVRSGLQYAVAGDAKEQPKPSFKRHIRGGWASK
;
A
#
# COMPACT_ATOMS: atom_id res chain seq x y z
N MET A 1 19.08 -7.76 27.27
CA MET A 1 19.82 -8.12 26.05
C MET A 1 20.89 -7.06 25.88
N VAL A 2 22.18 -7.41 25.82
CA VAL A 2 23.27 -6.43 25.65
C VAL A 2 23.53 -6.33 24.15
N ASN A 3 23.39 -5.15 23.56
CA ASN A 3 23.71 -4.92 22.16
C ASN A 3 25.19 -4.48 22.08
N ALA A 4 26.01 -5.19 21.36
CA ALA A 4 27.39 -4.80 21.06
C ALA A 4 27.39 -3.91 19.80
N THR A 5 28.04 -2.77 19.90
CA THR A 5 28.20 -1.78 18.80
C THR A 5 29.64 -1.74 18.32
N TRP A 6 29.92 -1.10 17.20
CA TRP A 6 31.31 -0.86 16.78
C TRP A 6 32.07 0.08 17.72
N ASP A 7 31.38 0.81 18.57
CA ASP A 7 32.02 1.66 19.59
C ASP A 7 32.57 0.82 20.76
N ASP A 8 32.02 -0.39 20.94
CA ASP A 8 32.54 -1.39 21.89
C ASP A 8 33.75 -2.16 21.35
N ALA A 9 34.20 -1.86 20.12
CA ALA A 9 35.31 -2.50 19.45
C ALA A 9 36.54 -1.56 19.30
N PRO A 10 37.32 -1.31 20.35
CA PRO A 10 38.44 -0.34 20.36
C PRO A 10 39.57 -0.66 19.38
N HIS A 11 39.64 -1.87 18.88
CA HIS A 11 40.62 -2.31 17.88
C HIS A 11 40.23 -1.87 16.44
N LEU A 12 39.02 -1.42 16.20
CA LEU A 12 38.60 -0.92 14.90
C LEU A 12 38.92 0.57 14.77
N THR A 13 39.81 0.92 13.86
CA THR A 13 40.08 2.34 13.52
C THR A 13 38.87 2.96 12.83
N GLN A 14 38.72 4.30 12.91
CA GLN A 14 37.62 4.99 12.23
C GLN A 14 37.62 4.69 10.73
N LYS A 15 38.76 4.71 10.09
CA LYS A 15 38.87 4.36 8.67
C LYS A 15 38.34 2.95 8.36
N ALA A 16 38.65 1.96 9.19
CA ALA A 16 38.15 0.59 9.02
C ALA A 16 36.65 0.52 9.24
N LYS A 17 36.07 1.29 10.19
CA LYS A 17 34.62 1.42 10.40
C LYS A 17 33.95 2.00 9.18
N ASP A 18 34.49 3.06 8.58
CA ASP A 18 33.93 3.72 7.39
C ASP A 18 33.98 2.80 6.15
N GLU A 19 35.09 2.09 5.95
CA GLU A 19 35.22 1.12 4.86
C GLU A 19 34.24 -0.05 5.01
N LEU A 20 34.12 -0.60 6.23
CA LEU A 20 33.15 -1.65 6.52
C LEU A 20 31.72 -1.14 6.32
N PHE A 21 31.40 0.06 6.77
CA PHE A 21 30.07 0.66 6.63
C PHE A 21 29.71 0.87 5.15
N ALA A 22 30.65 1.32 4.33
CA ALA A 22 30.45 1.47 2.89
C ALA A 22 30.24 0.14 2.17
N ALA A 23 30.95 -0.92 2.60
CA ALA A 23 30.85 -2.26 2.02
C ALA A 23 29.54 -3.00 2.41
N LEU A 24 28.89 -2.58 3.50
CA LEU A 24 27.64 -3.21 3.94
C LEU A 24 26.45 -2.75 3.11
N PRO A 25 25.56 -3.68 2.71
CA PRO A 25 24.26 -3.32 2.19
C PRO A 25 23.52 -2.38 3.15
N PRO A 26 22.78 -1.36 2.67
CA PRO A 26 22.14 -0.34 3.52
C PRO A 26 21.31 -0.93 4.69
N PHE A 27 20.58 -2.00 4.44
CA PHE A 27 19.73 -2.67 5.44
C PHE A 27 20.52 -3.39 6.56
N GLN A 28 21.82 -3.66 6.38
CA GLN A 28 22.67 -4.29 7.38
C GLN A 28 23.47 -3.28 8.21
N ARG A 29 23.53 -2.02 7.78
CA ARG A 29 24.40 -1.00 8.38
C ARG A 29 24.08 -0.77 9.86
N ASP A 30 22.82 -0.52 10.19
CA ASP A 30 22.39 -0.30 11.59
C ASP A 30 22.55 -1.56 12.45
N ALA A 31 22.26 -2.73 11.89
CA ALA A 31 22.44 -3.99 12.60
C ALA A 31 23.89 -4.24 12.96
N ARG A 32 24.79 -3.99 12.04
CA ARG A 32 26.22 -4.27 12.20
C ARG A 32 26.96 -3.18 12.96
N SER A 33 26.59 -1.90 12.77
CA SER A 33 27.26 -0.78 13.43
C SER A 33 26.73 -0.48 14.82
N LYS A 34 25.43 -0.59 15.02
CA LYS A 34 24.73 -0.20 16.27
C LYS A 34 24.24 -1.41 17.09
N GLY A 35 24.48 -2.64 16.63
CA GLY A 35 23.97 -3.85 17.29
C GLY A 35 22.44 -3.92 17.36
N ILE A 36 21.74 -3.13 16.55
CA ILE A 36 20.28 -3.17 16.47
C ILE A 36 19.91 -4.45 15.74
N PRO A 37 19.11 -5.37 16.34
CA PRO A 37 18.71 -6.57 15.64
C PRO A 37 18.01 -6.21 14.34
N ALA A 38 18.70 -6.28 13.20
CA ALA A 38 18.03 -6.30 11.93
C ALA A 38 17.40 -7.67 11.79
N LEU A 39 16.12 -7.74 11.50
CA LEU A 39 15.51 -8.96 11.02
C LEU A 39 16.33 -9.41 9.81
N GLY A 40 17.05 -10.50 9.96
CA GLY A 40 18.20 -10.98 9.21
C GLY A 40 18.16 -10.89 7.69
N ALA A 41 19.14 -11.46 7.04
CA ALA A 41 19.17 -11.70 5.61
C ALA A 41 17.80 -12.20 5.13
N GLY A 42 16.98 -11.34 4.49
CA GLY A 42 15.62 -11.73 4.10
C GLY A 42 14.58 -10.63 4.13
N SER A 43 14.86 -9.45 4.69
CA SER A 43 13.91 -8.32 4.62
C SER A 43 13.55 -8.01 3.17
N VAL A 44 12.25 -7.94 2.87
CA VAL A 44 11.76 -7.63 1.52
C VAL A 44 11.97 -6.14 1.19
N TYR A 45 11.77 -5.27 2.19
CA TYR A 45 11.94 -3.82 2.04
C TYR A 45 13.03 -3.31 2.99
N PRO A 46 14.32 -3.49 2.63
CA PRO A 46 15.47 -3.10 3.47
C PRO A 46 15.77 -1.58 3.37
N VAL A 47 14.75 -0.77 3.55
CA VAL A 47 14.83 0.71 3.57
C VAL A 47 14.58 1.19 4.99
N SER A 48 15.37 2.16 5.46
CA SER A 48 15.26 2.64 6.84
C SER A 48 13.94 3.38 7.07
N ASP A 49 13.45 3.30 8.31
CA ASP A 49 12.24 4.03 8.68
C ASP A 49 12.48 5.56 8.65
N GLU A 50 13.70 6.02 8.90
CA GLU A 50 14.07 7.44 8.85
C GLU A 50 13.89 8.02 7.43
N GLU A 51 14.15 7.22 6.40
CA GLU A 51 13.98 7.64 5.00
C GLU A 51 12.53 7.59 4.52
N LEU A 52 11.71 6.71 5.12
CA LEU A 52 10.35 6.45 4.68
C LEU A 52 9.29 7.21 5.45
N LEU A 53 9.48 7.36 6.79
CA LEU A 53 8.43 7.86 7.66
C LEU A 53 8.46 9.39 7.76
N ILE A 54 7.30 9.99 7.53
CA ILE A 54 7.10 11.43 7.65
C ILE A 54 5.91 11.74 8.56
N ASP A 55 5.90 12.93 9.12
CA ASP A 55 4.76 13.40 9.91
C ASP A 55 3.55 13.67 9.01
N PRO A 56 2.33 13.33 9.46
CA PRO A 56 1.13 13.60 8.71
C PRO A 56 0.94 15.09 8.43
N PHE A 57 0.55 15.43 7.21
CA PHE A 57 0.16 16.76 6.82
C PHE A 57 -1.16 16.76 6.05
N LYS A 58 -1.79 17.92 5.89
CA LYS A 58 -3.04 18.04 5.14
C LYS A 58 -2.77 17.82 3.66
N ILE A 59 -3.36 16.75 3.10
CA ILE A 59 -3.22 16.41 1.68
C ILE A 59 -3.86 17.51 0.82
N PRO A 60 -3.11 18.05 -0.17
CA PRO A 60 -3.66 19.00 -1.14
C PRO A 60 -4.85 18.43 -1.90
N ILE A 61 -5.86 19.26 -2.15
CA ILE A 61 -7.12 18.80 -2.77
C ILE A 61 -6.94 18.29 -4.21
N HIS A 62 -5.92 18.75 -4.90
CA HIS A 62 -5.61 18.35 -6.27
C HIS A 62 -4.84 17.03 -6.36
N TRP A 63 -4.32 16.52 -5.23
CA TRP A 63 -3.66 15.22 -5.22
C TRP A 63 -4.67 14.10 -5.40
N ARG A 64 -4.25 13.08 -6.15
CA ARG A 64 -5.11 11.96 -6.51
C ARG A 64 -5.07 10.92 -5.41
N LYS A 65 -6.24 10.38 -5.03
CA LYS A 65 -6.39 9.37 -3.99
C LYS A 65 -6.91 8.07 -4.56
N ALA A 66 -6.44 6.97 -4.00
CA ALA A 66 -6.94 5.63 -4.23
C ALA A 66 -6.68 4.78 -2.97
N TYR A 67 -7.27 3.59 -2.89
CA TYR A 67 -6.94 2.64 -1.84
C TYR A 67 -6.81 1.21 -2.38
N GLY A 68 -6.03 0.41 -1.67
CA GLY A 68 -5.98 -1.04 -1.86
C GLY A 68 -6.70 -1.74 -0.71
N MET A 69 -7.23 -2.93 -0.98
CA MET A 69 -7.97 -3.73 -0.01
C MET A 69 -7.61 -5.20 -0.15
N ASP A 70 -7.10 -5.78 0.91
CA ASP A 70 -6.92 -7.22 1.08
C ASP A 70 -8.00 -7.75 2.00
N VAL A 71 -8.75 -8.76 1.54
CA VAL A 71 -9.96 -9.22 2.23
C VAL A 71 -9.82 -10.64 2.73
N GLY A 72 -10.03 -10.80 4.03
CA GLY A 72 -10.12 -12.09 4.67
C GLY A 72 -10.98 -12.02 5.94
N TRP A 73 -11.57 -13.13 6.34
CA TRP A 73 -12.37 -13.16 7.56
C TRP A 73 -11.57 -12.80 8.81
N ASN A 74 -10.36 -13.34 8.94
CA ASN A 74 -9.52 -13.07 10.10
C ASN A 74 -8.86 -11.68 10.05
N ASN A 75 -8.59 -11.15 8.86
CA ASN A 75 -8.04 -9.83 8.65
C ASN A 75 -8.54 -9.26 7.32
N THR A 76 -9.23 -8.14 7.38
CA THR A 76 -9.44 -7.27 6.24
C THR A 76 -8.58 -6.04 6.43
N ALA A 77 -7.74 -5.75 5.45
CA ALA A 77 -6.77 -4.67 5.47
C ALA A 77 -7.04 -3.66 4.35
N VAL A 78 -6.88 -2.38 4.65
CA VAL A 78 -7.04 -1.30 3.68
C VAL A 78 -5.88 -0.32 3.83
N CYS A 79 -5.35 0.13 2.70
CA CYS A 79 -4.26 1.09 2.63
C CYS A 79 -4.65 2.24 1.70
N TRP A 80 -4.78 3.46 2.23
CA TRP A 80 -5.07 4.65 1.44
C TRP A 80 -3.80 5.36 1.02
N ILE A 81 -3.77 5.77 -0.24
CA ILE A 81 -2.67 6.55 -0.79
C ILE A 81 -3.16 7.90 -1.32
N ALA A 82 -2.25 8.88 -1.29
CA ALA A 82 -2.34 10.11 -2.06
C ALA A 82 -1.12 10.20 -2.99
N HIS A 83 -1.34 10.53 -4.24
CA HIS A 83 -0.31 10.67 -5.25
C HIS A 83 -0.15 12.14 -5.60
N ASP A 84 1.05 12.66 -5.43
CA ASP A 84 1.47 13.97 -5.89
C ASP A 84 1.83 13.87 -7.38
N PRO A 85 1.07 14.49 -8.30
CA PRO A 85 1.34 14.39 -9.72
C PRO A 85 2.58 15.17 -10.17
N ASP A 86 3.02 16.15 -9.39
CA ASP A 86 4.14 17.03 -9.75
C ASP A 86 5.50 16.36 -9.48
N THR A 87 5.58 15.56 -8.42
CA THR A 87 6.81 14.88 -7.99
C THR A 87 6.81 13.38 -8.20
N ASP A 88 5.69 12.79 -8.62
CA ASP A 88 5.43 11.33 -8.68
C ASP A 88 5.65 10.62 -7.34
N VAL A 89 5.47 11.32 -6.22
CA VAL A 89 5.55 10.72 -4.89
C VAL A 89 4.20 10.17 -4.46
N ILE A 90 4.20 8.93 -3.99
CA ILE A 90 3.06 8.29 -3.34
C ILE A 90 3.22 8.46 -1.83
N TYR A 91 2.19 8.97 -1.19
CA TYR A 91 2.08 9.05 0.27
C TYR A 91 1.06 8.04 0.75
N VAL A 92 1.49 7.09 1.59
CA VAL A 92 0.55 6.26 2.35
C VAL A 92 0.06 7.11 3.52
N ILE A 93 -1.21 7.46 3.48
CA ILE A 93 -1.80 8.46 4.37
C ILE A 93 -2.57 7.86 5.54
N GLU A 94 -3.06 6.64 5.37
CA GLU A 94 -3.81 5.94 6.40
C GLU A 94 -3.83 4.44 6.13
N ASP A 95 -3.90 3.65 7.19
CA ASP A 95 -4.13 2.21 7.14
C ASP A 95 -5.31 1.81 8.03
N TYR A 96 -5.89 0.66 7.74
CA TYR A 96 -6.97 0.05 8.52
C TYR A 96 -6.81 -1.46 8.47
N LYS A 97 -6.93 -2.09 9.64
CA LYS A 97 -6.94 -3.55 9.73
C LYS A 97 -7.95 -3.98 10.79
N LYS A 98 -8.84 -4.87 10.40
CA LYS A 98 -9.83 -5.43 11.33
C LYS A 98 -10.27 -6.81 10.83
N GLY A 99 -10.46 -7.73 11.75
CA GLY A 99 -10.95 -9.07 11.47
C GLY A 99 -12.26 -9.39 12.16
N GLN A 100 -12.88 -10.48 11.75
CA GLN A 100 -14.05 -11.08 12.37
C GLN A 100 -15.24 -10.12 12.51
N VAL A 101 -15.43 -9.27 11.51
CA VAL A 101 -16.59 -8.36 11.40
C VAL A 101 -17.20 -8.45 10.00
N GLU A 102 -18.47 -8.12 9.92
CA GLU A 102 -19.24 -8.15 8.67
C GLU A 102 -18.73 -7.15 7.62
N PRO A 103 -18.84 -7.47 6.32
CA PRO A 103 -18.42 -6.58 5.23
C PRO A 103 -18.99 -5.17 5.31
N ALA A 104 -20.20 -5.01 5.84
CA ALA A 104 -20.83 -3.70 6.01
C ALA A 104 -20.05 -2.78 6.96
N VAL A 105 -19.37 -3.32 7.97
CA VAL A 105 -18.52 -2.56 8.91
C VAL A 105 -17.30 -2.01 8.19
N HIS A 106 -16.62 -2.85 7.39
CA HIS A 106 -15.49 -2.43 6.58
C HIS A 106 -15.92 -1.37 5.55
N ALA A 107 -17.03 -1.63 4.83
CA ALA A 107 -17.56 -0.69 3.85
C ALA A 107 -17.93 0.67 4.46
N SER A 108 -18.49 0.69 5.67
CA SER A 108 -18.79 1.92 6.39
C SER A 108 -17.51 2.72 6.71
N ALA A 109 -16.48 2.06 7.22
CA ALA A 109 -15.19 2.69 7.51
C ALA A 109 -14.53 3.27 6.26
N ILE A 110 -14.60 2.55 5.13
CA ILE A 110 -14.03 3.00 3.85
C ILE A 110 -14.81 4.19 3.30
N LYS A 111 -16.15 4.13 3.29
CA LYS A 111 -17.00 5.23 2.79
C LYS A 111 -16.84 6.52 3.60
N ALA A 112 -16.51 6.43 4.89
CA ALA A 112 -16.24 7.60 5.72
C ALA A 112 -15.06 8.44 5.21
N LYS A 113 -14.16 7.87 4.37
CA LYS A 113 -13.02 8.57 3.75
C LYS A 113 -13.36 9.23 2.42
N GLY A 114 -14.60 9.11 1.94
CA GLY A 114 -15.07 9.66 0.66
C GLY A 114 -15.23 8.59 -0.42
N ASN A 115 -15.73 9.02 -1.58
CA ASN A 115 -15.89 8.13 -2.74
C ASN A 115 -14.58 7.98 -3.51
N ILE A 116 -13.64 7.24 -2.92
CA ILE A 116 -12.30 6.99 -3.47
C ILE A 116 -12.32 5.64 -4.21
N PRO A 117 -11.69 5.50 -5.38
CA PRO A 117 -11.59 4.22 -6.07
C PRO A 117 -10.70 3.24 -5.31
N GLY A 118 -11.13 2.00 -5.22
CA GLY A 118 -10.45 0.92 -4.52
C GLY A 118 -10.03 -0.23 -5.42
N PHE A 119 -8.97 -0.93 -5.01
CA PHE A 119 -8.38 -2.08 -5.71
C PHE A 119 -8.30 -3.25 -4.75
N ILE A 120 -8.98 -4.33 -5.10
CA ILE A 120 -9.14 -5.51 -4.25
C ILE A 120 -8.44 -6.71 -4.87
N ASP A 121 -8.03 -7.67 -4.03
CA ASP A 121 -7.48 -8.95 -4.50
C ASP A 121 -8.38 -9.55 -5.59
N PRO A 122 -7.85 -9.86 -6.77
CA PRO A 122 -8.61 -10.51 -7.83
C PRO A 122 -9.20 -11.87 -7.42
N ALA A 123 -8.64 -12.56 -6.45
CA ALA A 123 -9.23 -13.78 -5.89
C ALA A 123 -10.62 -13.53 -5.29
N SER A 124 -10.91 -12.31 -4.81
CA SER A 124 -12.24 -11.91 -4.33
C SER A 124 -13.30 -11.83 -5.42
N ALA A 125 -12.90 -11.83 -6.70
CA ALA A 125 -13.78 -11.91 -7.86
C ALA A 125 -14.15 -13.36 -8.25
N GLY A 126 -13.49 -14.36 -7.63
CA GLY A 126 -13.83 -15.79 -7.79
C GLY A 126 -15.14 -16.14 -7.09
N SER A 127 -15.88 -17.10 -7.63
CA SER A 127 -17.09 -17.62 -6.97
C SER A 127 -16.71 -18.45 -5.75
N ASN A 128 -17.34 -18.20 -4.61
CA ASN A 128 -17.29 -19.13 -3.48
C ASN A 128 -18.00 -20.43 -3.87
N GLN A 129 -17.39 -21.57 -3.54
CA GLN A 129 -17.95 -22.90 -3.87
C GLN A 129 -19.32 -23.17 -3.22
N LYS A 130 -19.70 -22.44 -2.17
CA LYS A 130 -20.96 -22.64 -1.44
C LYS A 130 -22.08 -21.72 -1.86
N ASP A 131 -21.83 -20.44 -2.15
CA ASP A 131 -22.90 -19.44 -2.29
C ASP A 131 -22.89 -18.72 -3.64
N GLY A 132 -21.93 -18.97 -4.53
CA GLY A 132 -21.86 -18.40 -5.89
C GLY A 132 -21.71 -16.87 -5.96
N GLU A 133 -21.75 -16.18 -4.83
CA GLU A 133 -21.62 -14.74 -4.74
C GLU A 133 -20.14 -14.34 -4.65
N LYS A 134 -19.77 -13.38 -5.49
CA LYS A 134 -18.40 -12.86 -5.50
C LYS A 134 -18.25 -11.86 -4.36
N LEU A 135 -17.23 -12.02 -3.54
CA LEU A 135 -16.96 -11.11 -2.42
C LEU A 135 -16.81 -9.64 -2.88
N ILE A 136 -16.25 -9.40 -4.05
CA ILE A 136 -16.16 -8.05 -4.64
C ILE A 136 -17.55 -7.45 -4.89
N GLU A 137 -18.53 -8.25 -5.37
CA GLU A 137 -19.87 -7.75 -5.64
C GLU A 137 -20.61 -7.41 -4.34
N LEU A 138 -20.37 -8.16 -3.28
CA LEU A 138 -20.91 -7.87 -1.96
C LEU A 138 -20.45 -6.51 -1.44
N TYR A 139 -19.16 -6.18 -1.58
CA TYR A 139 -18.65 -4.87 -1.22
C TYR A 139 -19.14 -3.75 -2.15
N LYS A 140 -19.28 -4.04 -3.45
CA LYS A 140 -19.89 -3.08 -4.39
C LYS A 140 -21.35 -2.78 -4.04
N ALA A 141 -22.12 -3.80 -3.64
CA ALA A 141 -23.50 -3.62 -3.15
C ALA A 141 -23.57 -2.74 -1.90
N GLN A 142 -22.50 -2.69 -1.09
CA GLN A 142 -22.34 -1.76 0.02
C GLN A 142 -21.95 -0.33 -0.43
N GLY A 143 -21.83 -0.09 -1.73
CA GLY A 143 -21.54 1.23 -2.31
C GLY A 143 -20.06 1.55 -2.47
N LEU A 144 -19.17 0.56 -2.43
CA LEU A 144 -17.75 0.78 -2.71
C LEU A 144 -17.44 0.76 -4.21
N ASN A 145 -16.61 1.69 -4.67
CA ASN A 145 -16.10 1.72 -6.05
C ASN A 145 -14.87 0.82 -6.16
N LEU A 146 -15.06 -0.48 -6.36
CA LEU A 146 -14.00 -1.49 -6.37
C LEU A 146 -13.69 -2.04 -7.76
N ARG A 147 -12.42 -2.29 -8.00
CA ARG A 147 -11.87 -2.96 -9.19
C ARG A 147 -10.93 -4.08 -8.77
N PRO A 148 -10.85 -5.20 -9.51
CA PRO A 148 -9.81 -6.19 -9.30
C PRO A 148 -8.43 -5.57 -9.53
N ALA A 149 -7.48 -5.90 -8.66
CA ALA A 149 -6.09 -5.47 -8.78
C ALA A 149 -5.27 -6.42 -9.68
N ASP A 150 -4.12 -5.94 -10.15
CA ASP A 150 -3.04 -6.81 -10.61
C ASP A 150 -2.34 -7.42 -9.38
N ASN A 151 -2.42 -8.75 -9.26
CA ASN A 151 -1.86 -9.49 -8.12
C ASN A 151 -0.48 -10.09 -8.43
N THR A 152 0.27 -9.55 -9.38
CA THR A 152 1.64 -10.01 -9.65
C THR A 152 2.55 -9.65 -8.47
N VAL A 153 2.90 -10.66 -7.65
CA VAL A 153 3.55 -10.45 -6.34
C VAL A 153 4.95 -9.86 -6.50
N GLU A 154 5.84 -10.54 -7.22
CA GLU A 154 7.24 -10.11 -7.32
C GLU A 154 7.41 -8.75 -8.03
N ALA A 155 6.65 -8.52 -9.11
CA ALA A 155 6.67 -7.24 -9.79
C ALA A 155 6.15 -6.10 -8.89
N GLY A 156 5.09 -6.36 -8.12
CA GLY A 156 4.55 -5.36 -7.19
C GLY A 156 5.48 -5.07 -6.01
N ILE A 157 6.19 -6.10 -5.51
CA ILE A 157 7.24 -5.90 -4.51
C ILE A 157 8.37 -5.03 -5.09
N PHE A 158 8.79 -5.29 -6.32
CA PHE A 158 9.83 -4.51 -6.98
C PHE A 158 9.41 -3.05 -7.17
N ASP A 159 8.19 -2.79 -7.62
CA ASP A 159 7.66 -1.44 -7.83
C ASP A 159 7.63 -0.62 -6.52
N ILE A 160 7.21 -1.26 -5.42
CA ILE A 160 7.20 -0.62 -4.09
C ILE A 160 8.64 -0.36 -3.62
N TYR A 161 9.52 -1.35 -3.74
CA TYR A 161 10.92 -1.22 -3.33
C TYR A 161 11.64 -0.11 -4.09
N GLU A 162 11.47 -0.05 -5.40
CA GLU A 162 12.04 0.98 -6.25
C GLU A 162 11.55 2.38 -5.83
N ARG A 163 10.25 2.54 -5.57
CA ARG A 163 9.70 3.81 -5.07
C ARG A 163 10.20 4.18 -3.68
N MET A 164 10.37 3.21 -2.79
CA MET A 164 10.95 3.44 -1.46
C MET A 164 12.39 3.94 -1.55
N THR A 165 13.23 3.27 -2.35
CA THR A 165 14.68 3.59 -2.48
C THR A 165 14.95 4.88 -3.24
N THR A 166 14.05 5.28 -4.15
CA THR A 166 14.14 6.55 -4.90
C THR A 166 13.44 7.72 -4.20
N GLY A 167 12.89 7.51 -3.00
CA GLY A 167 12.17 8.54 -2.24
C GLY A 167 10.77 8.86 -2.77
N ARG A 168 10.28 8.09 -3.76
CA ARG A 168 8.96 8.27 -4.39
C ARG A 168 7.83 7.52 -3.67
N LEU A 169 8.09 6.95 -2.50
CA LEU A 169 7.08 6.45 -1.58
C LEU A 169 7.42 6.93 -0.18
N LYS A 170 6.45 7.55 0.48
CA LYS A 170 6.53 7.98 1.87
C LYS A 170 5.34 7.42 2.66
N ILE A 171 5.54 7.20 3.95
CA ILE A 171 4.53 6.62 4.84
C ILE A 171 4.30 7.58 5.99
N PHE A 172 3.06 7.93 6.24
CA PHE A 172 2.71 8.73 7.40
C PHE A 172 2.91 7.93 8.69
N ARG A 173 3.46 8.56 9.72
CA ARG A 173 3.76 7.92 11.02
C ARG A 173 2.54 7.33 11.73
N ASN A 174 1.32 7.74 11.36
CA ASN A 174 0.08 7.16 11.89
C ASN A 174 -0.26 5.79 11.26
N CYS A 175 0.37 5.37 10.17
CA CYS A 175 0.16 4.06 9.53
C CYS A 175 0.91 2.95 10.29
N GLN A 176 0.51 2.67 11.52
CA GLN A 176 1.24 1.79 12.45
C GLN A 176 1.19 0.32 12.05
N GLU A 177 0.07 -0.14 11.48
CA GLU A 177 -0.05 -1.52 11.01
C GLU A 177 0.89 -1.77 9.82
N LEU A 178 0.91 -0.88 8.83
CA LEU A 178 1.83 -0.96 7.70
C LEU A 178 3.29 -0.94 8.13
N ILE A 179 3.65 -0.03 9.05
CA ILE A 179 5.03 0.08 9.56
C ILE A 179 5.45 -1.22 10.24
N THR A 180 4.55 -1.80 11.03
CA THR A 180 4.80 -3.07 11.72
C THR A 180 4.97 -4.22 10.73
N GLU A 181 4.05 -4.35 9.77
CA GLU A 181 4.15 -5.38 8.73
C GLU A 181 5.42 -5.22 7.89
N LYS A 182 5.77 -4.00 7.46
CA LYS A 182 7.00 -3.72 6.70
C LYS A 182 8.26 -4.20 7.42
N ARG A 183 8.34 -3.99 8.72
CA ARG A 183 9.49 -4.43 9.55
C ARG A 183 9.59 -5.96 9.66
N LEU A 184 8.46 -6.66 9.59
CA LEU A 184 8.37 -8.12 9.72
C LEU A 184 8.40 -8.84 8.36
N TYR A 185 8.20 -8.13 7.26
CA TYR A 185 8.08 -8.71 5.93
C TYR A 185 9.41 -9.22 5.42
N ARG A 186 9.50 -10.53 5.24
CA ARG A 186 10.77 -11.20 4.96
C ARG A 186 10.60 -12.37 4.01
N ARG A 187 11.73 -12.78 3.43
CA ARG A 187 11.86 -14.05 2.71
C ARG A 187 12.41 -15.13 3.64
N ASP A 188 12.05 -16.36 3.37
CA ASP A 188 12.68 -17.53 4.01
C ASP A 188 14.06 -17.83 3.41
N GLU A 189 14.73 -18.86 3.93
CA GLU A 189 16.05 -19.32 3.45
C GLU A 189 16.04 -19.75 1.97
N LYS A 190 14.85 -20.08 1.41
CA LYS A 190 14.66 -20.46 0.01
C LYS A 190 14.27 -19.27 -0.88
N GLY A 191 14.28 -18.05 -0.33
CA GLY A 191 13.92 -16.82 -1.02
C GLY A 191 12.40 -16.63 -1.23
N LYS A 192 11.54 -17.46 -0.66
CA LYS A 192 10.08 -17.30 -0.73
C LYS A 192 9.57 -16.33 0.32
N ILE A 193 8.56 -15.54 -0.04
CA ILE A 193 7.87 -14.66 0.90
C ILE A 193 7.25 -15.49 2.03
N VAL A 194 7.53 -15.10 3.27
CA VAL A 194 6.85 -15.66 4.44
C VAL A 194 5.48 -15.00 4.54
N LYS A 195 4.44 -15.76 4.22
CA LYS A 195 3.03 -15.33 4.23
C LYS A 195 2.52 -15.21 5.68
N GLN A 196 2.90 -14.14 6.34
CA GLN A 196 2.50 -13.84 7.72
C GLN A 196 2.55 -12.34 7.96
N ASN A 197 1.44 -11.77 8.43
CA ASN A 197 1.31 -10.33 8.71
C ASN A 197 1.72 -9.46 7.49
N ASP A 198 1.13 -9.74 6.34
CA ASP A 198 1.41 -9.08 5.05
C ASP A 198 0.18 -8.41 4.42
N HIS A 199 -0.93 -8.35 5.16
CA HIS A 199 -2.24 -7.90 4.63
C HIS A 199 -2.26 -6.44 4.17
N ILE A 200 -1.69 -5.52 4.97
CA ILE A 200 -1.61 -4.09 4.58
C ILE A 200 -0.60 -3.91 3.44
N LEU A 201 0.49 -4.68 3.43
CA LEU A 201 1.47 -4.67 2.35
C LEU A 201 0.89 -5.20 1.04
N ASP A 202 0.06 -6.24 1.09
CA ASP A 202 -0.67 -6.73 -0.07
C ASP A 202 -1.68 -5.67 -0.56
N ALA A 203 -2.43 -5.02 0.34
CA ALA A 203 -3.30 -3.89 -0.01
C ALA A 203 -2.52 -2.74 -0.65
N LEU A 204 -1.35 -2.36 -0.11
CA LEU A 204 -0.47 -1.36 -0.72
C LEU A 204 -0.01 -1.79 -2.12
N ARG A 205 0.36 -3.04 -2.31
CA ARG A 205 0.76 -3.59 -3.61
C ARG A 205 -0.37 -3.48 -4.63
N TYR A 206 -1.60 -3.79 -4.26
CA TYR A 206 -2.76 -3.68 -5.14
C TYR A 206 -2.97 -2.25 -5.63
N VAL A 207 -2.93 -1.26 -4.74
CA VAL A 207 -3.16 0.13 -5.13
C VAL A 207 -1.99 0.73 -5.91
N VAL A 208 -0.76 0.37 -5.60
CA VAL A 208 0.43 0.87 -6.35
C VAL A 208 0.45 0.30 -7.76
N ARG A 209 0.18 -0.99 -7.93
CA ARG A 209 0.16 -1.67 -9.24
C ARG A 209 -0.99 -1.22 -10.13
N SER A 210 -2.17 -1.01 -9.56
CA SER A 210 -3.40 -0.83 -10.35
C SER A 210 -4.05 0.53 -10.16
N GLY A 211 -3.76 1.22 -9.06
CA GLY A 211 -4.56 2.35 -8.58
C GLY A 211 -4.22 3.70 -9.18
N LEU A 212 -2.97 3.96 -9.50
CA LEU A 212 -2.50 5.31 -9.84
C LEU A 212 -3.23 5.92 -11.06
N GLN A 213 -3.49 5.12 -12.09
CA GLN A 213 -4.21 5.57 -13.29
C GLN A 213 -5.69 5.90 -13.06
N TYR A 214 -6.28 5.37 -11.98
CA TYR A 214 -7.69 5.58 -11.63
C TYR A 214 -7.87 6.48 -10.41
N ALA A 215 -6.78 6.89 -9.77
CA ALA A 215 -6.82 7.76 -8.61
C ALA A 215 -7.51 9.10 -8.94
N VAL A 216 -8.34 9.58 -8.03
CA VAL A 216 -9.14 10.79 -8.22
C VAL A 216 -8.71 11.92 -7.30
N ALA A 217 -8.74 13.14 -7.80
CA ALA A 217 -8.49 14.34 -7.02
C ALA A 217 -9.78 14.85 -6.37
N GLY A 218 -9.64 15.40 -5.16
CA GLY A 218 -10.76 15.99 -4.39
C GLY A 218 -11.64 14.96 -3.71
N ASP A 219 -12.60 15.45 -2.91
CA ASP A 219 -13.77 14.66 -2.57
C ASP A 219 -14.56 14.49 -3.87
N ALA A 220 -14.70 13.27 -4.34
CA ALA A 220 -15.53 12.97 -5.50
C ALA A 220 -17.01 13.22 -5.14
N LYS A 221 -17.38 14.50 -4.96
CA LYS A 221 -18.77 14.92 -5.11
C LYS A 221 -19.11 14.56 -6.53
N GLU A 222 -20.14 13.75 -6.68
CA GLU A 222 -20.70 13.27 -7.94
C GLU A 222 -20.38 14.22 -9.10
N GLN A 223 -19.49 13.79 -10.00
CA GLN A 223 -19.44 14.42 -11.31
C GLN A 223 -20.80 14.15 -11.94
N PRO A 224 -21.55 15.18 -12.31
CA PRO A 224 -22.85 15.00 -12.96
C PRO A 224 -22.61 14.12 -14.18
N LYS A 225 -23.33 13.00 -14.26
CA LYS A 225 -23.29 12.10 -15.42
C LYS A 225 -23.50 12.98 -16.65
N PRO A 226 -22.65 12.88 -17.70
CA PRO A 226 -22.84 13.66 -18.89
C PRO A 226 -24.24 13.37 -19.42
N SER A 227 -25.12 14.38 -19.40
CA SER A 227 -26.46 14.28 -19.96
C SER A 227 -26.30 14.20 -21.48
N PHE A 228 -26.38 13.01 -22.03
CA PHE A 228 -26.54 12.84 -23.47
C PHE A 228 -27.90 13.45 -23.87
N LYS A 229 -27.89 14.71 -24.29
CA LYS A 229 -29.04 15.29 -25.01
C LYS A 229 -29.16 14.52 -26.32
N ARG A 230 -30.11 13.59 -26.38
CA ARG A 230 -30.52 13.02 -27.65
C ARG A 230 -31.04 14.17 -28.53
N HIS A 231 -30.26 14.55 -29.54
CA HIS A 231 -30.74 15.33 -30.65
C HIS A 231 -31.78 14.47 -31.40
N ILE A 232 -33.03 14.70 -31.10
CA ILE A 232 -34.15 14.22 -31.95
C ILE A 232 -34.06 15.06 -33.23
N ARG A 233 -33.48 14.47 -34.28
CA ARG A 233 -33.59 15.03 -35.63
C ARG A 233 -35.07 15.01 -36.00
N GLY A 234 -35.64 16.22 -36.16
CA GLY A 234 -36.99 16.40 -36.62
C GLY A 234 -37.21 15.71 -37.99
N GLY A 235 -38.25 14.90 -38.05
CA GLY A 235 -38.68 14.25 -39.29
C GLY A 235 -39.10 15.28 -40.32
N TRP A 236 -38.64 15.12 -41.53
CA TRP A 236 -39.16 15.80 -42.72
C TRP A 236 -40.52 15.25 -43.03
N ALA A 237 -41.53 16.09 -42.92
CA ALA A 237 -42.85 15.86 -43.54
C ALA A 237 -42.76 16.30 -45.00
N SER A 238 -42.86 15.35 -45.91
CA SER A 238 -43.05 15.62 -47.33
C SER A 238 -44.54 15.66 -47.64
N LYS A 239 -44.87 16.66 -48.38
CA LYS A 239 -46.17 16.77 -49.09
C LYS A 239 -46.30 15.66 -50.12
#